data_69fe2276a3534db3528c96ba40bbb267
#
_entry.id   69fe2276a3534db3528c96ba40bbb267
#
_cell.length_a   1.000
_cell.length_b   1.000
_cell.length_c   1.000
_cell.angle_alpha   90.00
_cell.angle_beta   90.00
_cell.angle_gamma   90.00
#
_symmetry.space_group_name_H-M   'P 1'
#
loop_
_entity.id
_entity.type
_entity.pdbx_description
1 polymer ?
#
loop_
_entity_poly.entity_id
_entity_poly.type
_entity_poly.pdbx_seq_one_letter_code
_entity_poly.pdbx_strand_id
1 'polypeptide(L)'
;MVRDYPKYKVAAVQAGPVYLDRPGYFDVNATLAKACTAIEEAGKNGARLVVFPETFLPGYPHFSMGLQTMAEAGEFFHLWKQYLLNSPVVPGPETEKIGAAAKKAGCYVVIGINERDPEYDGRMYNSILFMGPHGEVMGTHRKLNITINELFFHTRGDVTRVKPCDNIRVYDEPLGKLSGLICGEHFQPLLKQHLIVEGEQIHAALWPGLAMIKTVMLVMTQALCVSARCWAVLAAPYVAKEAVPKDTYPNNHFHQSIGGSCVIDPFGNIVAGPLYEAEGILYHDVDLGL
;
A
#
# COMPACT_ATOMS: atom_id res chain seq x y z
N MET A 1 26.63 -27.14 0.83
CA MET A 1 26.22 -26.46 -0.41
C MET A 1 25.86 -25.05 -0.03
N VAL A 2 26.47 -24.03 -0.64
CA VAL A 2 26.04 -22.64 -0.50
C VAL A 2 24.70 -22.54 -1.23
N ARG A 3 23.67 -22.08 -0.54
CA ARG A 3 22.33 -21.89 -1.13
C ARG A 3 22.41 -20.66 -2.05
N ASP A 4 22.07 -20.83 -3.32
CA ASP A 4 21.98 -19.70 -4.24
C ASP A 4 20.64 -19.00 -3.99
N TYR A 5 20.72 -17.76 -3.52
CA TYR A 5 19.53 -16.96 -3.22
C TYR A 5 19.15 -16.08 -4.42
N PRO A 6 17.84 -15.82 -4.63
CA PRO A 6 17.39 -14.96 -5.73
C PRO A 6 17.98 -13.55 -5.68
N LYS A 7 18.33 -13.05 -6.88
CA LYS A 7 18.71 -11.66 -7.11
C LYS A 7 17.81 -11.09 -8.18
N TYR A 8 17.19 -9.96 -7.90
CA TYR A 8 16.25 -9.35 -8.84
C TYR A 8 16.00 -7.88 -8.54
N LYS A 9 15.43 -7.18 -9.51
CA LYS A 9 15.06 -5.78 -9.38
C LYS A 9 13.69 -5.64 -8.74
N VAL A 10 13.58 -4.72 -7.77
CA VAL A 10 12.32 -4.27 -7.17
C VAL A 10 11.98 -2.86 -7.63
N ALA A 11 10.70 -2.51 -7.56
CA ALA A 11 10.20 -1.17 -7.87
C ALA A 11 9.29 -0.67 -6.73
N ALA A 12 9.63 0.49 -6.17
CA ALA A 12 8.76 1.23 -5.26
C ALA A 12 8.05 2.35 -6.04
N VAL A 13 6.75 2.24 -6.20
CA VAL A 13 5.93 3.23 -6.90
C VAL A 13 5.58 4.36 -5.92
N GLN A 14 5.96 5.58 -6.26
CA GLN A 14 5.51 6.78 -5.58
C GLN A 14 4.57 7.56 -6.48
N ALA A 15 3.27 7.39 -6.27
CA ALA A 15 2.25 8.06 -7.04
C ALA A 15 1.01 8.30 -6.16
N GLY A 16 0.29 9.38 -6.44
CA GLY A 16 -1.00 9.65 -5.83
C GLY A 16 -2.16 9.13 -6.68
N PRO A 17 -3.37 9.06 -6.11
CA PRO A 17 -4.58 8.78 -6.85
C PRO A 17 -4.94 9.93 -7.80
N VAL A 18 -5.83 9.68 -8.72
CA VAL A 18 -6.43 10.72 -9.57
C VAL A 18 -7.72 11.19 -8.93
N TYR A 19 -7.90 12.50 -8.86
CA TYR A 19 -9.10 13.13 -8.30
C TYR A 19 -10.02 13.66 -9.41
N LEU A 20 -11.33 13.60 -9.15
CA LEU A 20 -12.31 14.36 -9.91
C LEU A 20 -12.38 15.81 -9.39
N ASP A 21 -12.92 16.70 -10.20
CA ASP A 21 -13.09 18.15 -9.89
C ASP A 21 -14.08 18.44 -8.74
N ARG A 22 -14.17 17.53 -7.76
CA ARG A 22 -15.05 17.62 -6.59
C ARG A 22 -14.32 17.16 -5.35
N PRO A 23 -14.53 17.83 -4.20
CA PRO A 23 -13.92 17.44 -2.93
C PRO A 23 -14.12 15.97 -2.58
N GLY A 24 -13.02 15.29 -2.17
CA GLY A 24 -13.05 13.90 -1.71
C GLY A 24 -13.39 12.84 -2.75
N TYR A 25 -13.59 13.20 -4.01
CA TYR A 25 -13.89 12.24 -5.07
C TYR A 25 -12.63 11.73 -5.75
N PHE A 26 -12.54 10.40 -5.82
CA PHE A 26 -11.48 9.71 -6.54
C PHE A 26 -11.97 9.26 -7.91
N ASP A 27 -11.16 9.47 -8.95
CA ASP A 27 -11.35 8.80 -10.22
C ASP A 27 -10.68 7.42 -10.15
N VAL A 28 -11.48 6.42 -9.75
CA VAL A 28 -10.98 5.05 -9.59
C VAL A 28 -10.50 4.45 -10.92
N ASN A 29 -11.15 4.79 -12.04
CA ASN A 29 -10.76 4.27 -13.35
C ASN A 29 -9.43 4.86 -13.81
N ALA A 30 -9.23 6.16 -13.67
CA ALA A 30 -7.97 6.82 -14.00
C ALA A 30 -6.84 6.37 -13.05
N THR A 31 -7.13 6.22 -11.74
CA THR A 31 -6.16 5.69 -10.76
C THR A 31 -5.75 4.26 -11.10
N LEU A 32 -6.70 3.41 -11.47
CA LEU A 32 -6.45 2.03 -11.89
C LEU A 32 -5.63 1.97 -13.19
N ALA A 33 -5.94 2.81 -14.18
CA ALA A 33 -5.15 2.92 -15.41
C ALA A 33 -3.72 3.35 -15.12
N LYS A 34 -3.52 4.30 -14.19
CA LYS A 34 -2.21 4.76 -13.71
C LYS A 34 -1.44 3.61 -13.03
N ALA A 35 -2.11 2.81 -12.19
CA ALA A 35 -1.50 1.62 -11.58
C ALA A 35 -1.02 0.62 -12.64
N CYS A 36 -1.89 0.26 -13.59
CA CYS A 36 -1.56 -0.68 -14.66
C CYS A 36 -0.38 -0.18 -15.51
N THR A 37 -0.35 1.12 -15.84
CA THR A 37 0.77 1.75 -16.56
C THR A 37 2.07 1.64 -15.78
N ALA A 38 2.06 1.95 -14.48
CA ALA A 38 3.25 1.85 -13.62
C ALA A 38 3.75 0.40 -13.49
N ILE A 39 2.85 -0.58 -13.40
CA ILE A 39 3.20 -2.01 -13.38
C ILE A 39 3.91 -2.41 -14.68
N GLU A 40 3.34 -2.04 -15.83
CA GLU A 40 3.91 -2.35 -17.14
C GLU A 40 5.26 -1.64 -17.34
N GLU A 41 5.40 -0.40 -16.90
CA GLU A 41 6.66 0.34 -16.93
C GLU A 41 7.73 -0.33 -16.07
N ALA A 42 7.37 -0.70 -14.83
CA ALA A 42 8.28 -1.39 -13.93
C ALA A 42 8.76 -2.73 -14.52
N GLY A 43 7.86 -3.52 -15.11
CA GLY A 43 8.22 -4.75 -15.79
C GLY A 43 9.14 -4.54 -16.98
N LYS A 44 8.93 -3.52 -17.81
CA LYS A 44 9.84 -3.14 -18.93
C LYS A 44 11.23 -2.76 -18.43
N ASN A 45 11.33 -2.19 -17.22
CA ASN A 45 12.61 -1.88 -16.56
C ASN A 45 13.21 -3.08 -15.81
N GLY A 46 12.62 -4.28 -15.93
CA GLY A 46 13.14 -5.52 -15.38
C GLY A 46 12.76 -5.79 -13.92
N ALA A 47 11.83 -5.03 -13.35
CA ALA A 47 11.35 -5.29 -11.99
C ALA A 47 10.58 -6.62 -11.92
N ARG A 48 10.85 -7.41 -10.86
CA ARG A 48 10.14 -8.65 -10.55
C ARG A 48 9.12 -8.47 -9.42
N LEU A 49 9.27 -7.42 -8.62
CA LEU A 49 8.33 -7.02 -7.58
C LEU A 49 8.05 -5.51 -7.72
N VAL A 50 6.78 -5.16 -7.73
CA VAL A 50 6.30 -3.77 -7.78
C VAL A 50 5.42 -3.51 -6.56
N VAL A 51 5.77 -2.51 -5.75
CA VAL A 51 5.06 -2.17 -4.51
C VAL A 51 4.45 -0.78 -4.64
N PHE A 52 3.16 -0.68 -4.34
CA PHE A 52 2.36 0.55 -4.33
C PHE A 52 2.04 1.01 -2.91
N PRO A 53 1.67 2.30 -2.73
CA PRO A 53 1.31 2.85 -1.43
C PRO A 53 0.08 2.23 -0.76
N GLU A 54 -0.10 2.55 0.52
CA GLU A 54 -1.31 2.28 1.31
C GLU A 54 -2.55 2.90 0.63
N THR A 55 -3.65 2.12 0.57
CA THR A 55 -4.93 2.53 -0.04
C THR A 55 -4.79 3.28 -1.38
N PHE A 56 -3.82 2.88 -2.21
CA PHE A 56 -3.58 3.52 -3.51
C PHE A 56 -4.85 3.55 -4.36
N LEU A 57 -5.68 2.52 -4.27
CA LEU A 57 -6.96 2.43 -4.96
C LEU A 57 -8.12 2.39 -3.95
N PRO A 58 -9.03 3.38 -3.95
CA PRO A 58 -9.10 4.56 -4.83
C PRO A 58 -8.22 5.73 -4.39
N GLY A 59 -7.65 5.71 -3.19
CA GLY A 59 -6.83 6.73 -2.55
C GLY A 59 -7.02 6.74 -1.03
N TYR A 60 -6.09 7.36 -0.29
CA TYR A 60 -6.21 7.50 1.16
C TYR A 60 -7.32 8.49 1.54
N PRO A 61 -8.18 8.19 2.53
CA PRO A 61 -9.35 9.03 2.86
C PRO A 61 -8.97 10.28 3.66
N HIS A 62 -8.13 11.16 3.10
CA HIS A 62 -7.67 12.40 3.74
C HIS A 62 -8.81 13.32 4.17
N PHE A 63 -9.94 13.29 3.47
CA PHE A 63 -11.11 14.09 3.79
C PHE A 63 -11.68 13.82 5.20
N SER A 64 -11.37 12.67 5.80
CA SER A 64 -11.77 12.35 7.18
C SER A 64 -11.11 13.22 8.23
N MET A 65 -9.94 13.75 7.91
CA MET A 65 -9.15 14.56 8.86
C MET A 65 -9.68 16.00 8.99
N GLY A 66 -10.59 16.42 8.10
CA GLY A 66 -11.14 17.76 8.06
C GLY A 66 -12.47 17.94 8.80
N LEU A 67 -13.10 16.85 9.24
CA LEU A 67 -14.38 16.93 9.92
C LEU A 67 -14.23 17.56 11.30
N GLN A 68 -14.66 18.81 11.44
CA GLN A 68 -14.53 19.57 12.69
C GLN A 68 -15.86 19.75 13.43
N THR A 69 -17.01 19.65 12.74
CA THR A 69 -18.32 19.90 13.33
C THR A 69 -19.39 18.93 12.85
N MET A 70 -20.46 18.77 13.66
CA MET A 70 -21.65 18.00 13.26
C MET A 70 -22.40 18.63 12.07
N ALA A 71 -22.20 19.90 11.82
CA ALA A 71 -22.79 20.58 10.65
C ALA A 71 -22.25 20.03 9.32
N GLU A 72 -21.03 19.49 9.33
CA GLU A 72 -20.36 18.89 8.17
C GLU A 72 -20.71 17.40 7.98
N ALA A 73 -21.49 16.82 8.88
CA ALA A 73 -21.81 15.39 8.87
C ALA A 73 -22.50 14.94 7.58
N GLY A 74 -23.37 15.77 7.01
CA GLY A 74 -24.05 15.46 5.74
C GLY A 74 -23.09 15.30 4.58
N GLU A 75 -22.12 16.21 4.45
CA GLU A 75 -21.05 16.14 3.46
C GLU A 75 -20.16 14.93 3.70
N PHE A 76 -19.78 14.68 4.94
CA PHE A 76 -18.99 13.51 5.31
C PHE A 76 -19.66 12.19 4.87
N PHE A 77 -20.95 11.99 5.16
CA PHE A 77 -21.65 10.78 4.74
C PHE A 77 -21.75 10.63 3.22
N HIS A 78 -21.87 11.75 2.51
CA HIS A 78 -21.86 11.73 1.07
C HIS A 78 -20.49 11.27 0.54
N LEU A 79 -19.40 11.82 1.06
CA LEU A 79 -18.02 11.43 0.71
C LEU A 79 -17.72 9.97 1.11
N TRP A 80 -18.19 9.56 2.29
CA TRP A 80 -18.07 8.17 2.75
C TRP A 80 -18.75 7.19 1.77
N LYS A 81 -19.97 7.52 1.33
CA LYS A 81 -20.71 6.72 0.36
C LYS A 81 -19.96 6.65 -0.98
N GLN A 82 -19.42 7.77 -1.46
CA GLN A 82 -18.62 7.79 -2.69
C GLN A 82 -17.34 6.94 -2.54
N TYR A 83 -16.69 7.02 -1.41
CA TYR A 83 -15.50 6.22 -1.11
C TYR A 83 -15.82 4.72 -1.15
N LEU A 84 -16.91 4.30 -0.50
CA LEU A 84 -17.40 2.92 -0.54
C LEU A 84 -17.68 2.45 -1.96
N LEU A 85 -18.41 3.27 -2.75
CA LEU A 85 -18.81 2.89 -4.12
C LEU A 85 -17.61 2.81 -5.09
N ASN A 86 -16.54 3.55 -4.82
CA ASN A 86 -15.32 3.53 -5.61
C ASN A 86 -14.27 2.50 -5.12
N SER A 87 -14.62 1.72 -4.11
CA SER A 87 -13.71 0.74 -3.50
C SER A 87 -13.87 -0.64 -4.15
N PRO A 88 -12.77 -1.29 -4.56
CA PRO A 88 -12.81 -2.59 -5.22
C PRO A 88 -13.27 -3.71 -4.27
N VAL A 89 -13.90 -4.72 -4.85
CA VAL A 89 -14.12 -6.03 -4.22
C VAL A 89 -12.99 -6.97 -4.66
N VAL A 90 -12.59 -7.91 -3.82
CA VAL A 90 -11.55 -8.90 -4.13
C VAL A 90 -12.14 -10.32 -4.04
N PRO A 91 -12.13 -11.10 -5.14
CA PRO A 91 -11.79 -10.71 -6.51
C PRO A 91 -12.88 -9.83 -7.15
N GLY A 92 -12.49 -9.01 -8.13
CA GLY A 92 -13.41 -8.13 -8.84
C GLY A 92 -12.77 -7.49 -10.08
N PRO A 93 -13.52 -6.67 -10.84
CA PRO A 93 -13.06 -6.12 -12.12
C PRO A 93 -11.76 -5.30 -12.02
N GLU A 94 -11.56 -4.58 -10.92
CA GLU A 94 -10.35 -3.80 -10.68
C GLU A 94 -9.14 -4.71 -10.46
N THR A 95 -9.31 -5.78 -9.66
CA THR A 95 -8.24 -6.75 -9.39
C THR A 95 -7.91 -7.59 -10.61
N GLU A 96 -8.88 -7.88 -11.48
CA GLU A 96 -8.64 -8.55 -12.78
C GLU A 96 -7.76 -7.69 -13.70
N LYS A 97 -7.98 -6.37 -13.76
CA LYS A 97 -7.16 -5.46 -14.56
C LYS A 97 -5.73 -5.36 -14.00
N ILE A 98 -5.58 -5.29 -12.68
CA ILE A 98 -4.25 -5.33 -12.03
C ILE A 98 -3.55 -6.65 -12.36
N GLY A 99 -4.27 -7.79 -12.26
CA GLY A 99 -3.74 -9.10 -12.60
C GLY A 99 -3.31 -9.20 -14.06
N ALA A 100 -4.09 -8.65 -14.99
CA ALA A 100 -3.72 -8.61 -16.40
C ALA A 100 -2.44 -7.80 -16.65
N ALA A 101 -2.26 -6.66 -15.95
CA ALA A 101 -1.04 -5.86 -16.03
C ALA A 101 0.16 -6.60 -15.40
N ALA A 102 -0.01 -7.24 -14.23
CA ALA A 102 1.01 -8.05 -13.58
C ALA A 102 1.48 -9.20 -14.48
N LYS A 103 0.53 -9.93 -15.10
CA LYS A 103 0.83 -11.00 -16.05
C LYS A 103 1.59 -10.50 -17.27
N LYS A 104 1.18 -9.38 -17.85
CA LYS A 104 1.84 -8.76 -19.01
C LYS A 104 3.27 -8.33 -18.68
N ALA A 105 3.47 -7.81 -17.47
CA ALA A 105 4.78 -7.37 -16.97
C ALA A 105 5.64 -8.53 -16.45
N GLY A 106 5.06 -9.70 -16.13
CA GLY A 106 5.75 -10.85 -15.56
C GLY A 106 6.28 -10.59 -14.14
N CYS A 107 5.58 -9.75 -13.36
CA CYS A 107 6.03 -9.34 -12.03
C CYS A 107 4.97 -9.60 -10.96
N TYR A 108 5.43 -9.76 -9.72
CA TYR A 108 4.58 -9.70 -8.53
C TYR A 108 4.18 -8.25 -8.27
N VAL A 109 2.94 -8.04 -7.83
CA VAL A 109 2.45 -6.71 -7.46
C VAL A 109 1.89 -6.75 -6.05
N VAL A 110 2.33 -5.80 -5.22
CA VAL A 110 1.79 -5.56 -3.88
C VAL A 110 1.21 -4.15 -3.86
N ILE A 111 -0.10 -4.04 -3.69
CA ILE A 111 -0.80 -2.76 -3.82
C ILE A 111 -1.79 -2.55 -2.67
N GLY A 112 -1.74 -1.35 -2.08
CA GLY A 112 -2.73 -0.93 -1.08
C GLY A 112 -4.08 -0.61 -1.73
N ILE A 113 -5.14 -1.17 -1.20
CA ILE A 113 -6.51 -0.94 -1.66
C ILE A 113 -7.44 -0.65 -0.48
N ASN A 114 -8.50 0.10 -0.72
CA ASN A 114 -9.65 0.12 0.16
C ASN A 114 -10.60 -0.99 -0.30
N GLU A 115 -10.50 -2.16 0.32
CA GLU A 115 -11.27 -3.34 -0.04
C GLU A 115 -12.70 -3.24 0.48
N ARG A 116 -13.70 -3.36 -0.39
CA ARG A 116 -15.10 -3.46 0.01
C ARG A 116 -15.50 -4.92 0.25
N ASP A 117 -16.18 -5.17 1.36
CA ASP A 117 -16.69 -6.50 1.70
C ASP A 117 -17.80 -6.88 0.70
N PRO A 118 -17.73 -8.07 0.05
CA PRO A 118 -18.75 -8.50 -0.91
C PRO A 118 -20.07 -8.95 -0.25
N GLU A 119 -20.06 -9.28 1.04
CA GLU A 119 -21.21 -9.85 1.74
C GLU A 119 -21.88 -8.88 2.70
N TYR A 120 -21.15 -7.87 3.21
CA TYR A 120 -21.68 -6.91 4.17
C TYR A 120 -21.61 -5.50 3.62
N ASP A 121 -22.77 -4.98 3.26
CA ASP A 121 -22.90 -3.60 2.82
C ASP A 121 -22.36 -2.62 3.87
N GLY A 122 -21.57 -1.65 3.40
CA GLY A 122 -20.97 -0.64 4.25
C GLY A 122 -19.69 -1.06 4.98
N ARG A 123 -19.22 -2.29 4.82
CA ARG A 123 -17.95 -2.73 5.41
C ARG A 123 -16.81 -2.56 4.41
N MET A 124 -15.76 -1.88 4.87
CA MET A 124 -14.53 -1.66 4.11
C MET A 124 -13.30 -2.02 4.95
N TYR A 125 -12.23 -2.40 4.28
CA TYR A 125 -10.94 -2.72 4.90
C TYR A 125 -9.81 -1.95 4.22
N ASN A 126 -8.88 -1.45 5.00
CA ASN A 126 -7.58 -1.04 4.49
C ASN A 126 -6.76 -2.31 4.26
N SER A 127 -6.48 -2.64 3.00
CA SER A 127 -5.92 -3.94 2.63
C SER A 127 -4.69 -3.83 1.74
N ILE A 128 -3.79 -4.79 1.88
CA ILE A 128 -2.79 -5.10 0.86
C ILE A 128 -3.35 -6.19 -0.03
N LEU A 129 -3.34 -5.98 -1.33
CA LEU A 129 -3.56 -7.02 -2.33
C LEU A 129 -2.21 -7.55 -2.81
N PHE A 130 -2.01 -8.86 -2.72
CA PHE A 130 -0.87 -9.57 -3.29
C PHE A 130 -1.30 -10.24 -4.59
N MET A 131 -0.59 -9.93 -5.67
CA MET A 131 -0.86 -10.42 -7.01
C MET A 131 0.37 -11.15 -7.56
N GLY A 132 0.17 -12.33 -8.09
CA GLY A 132 1.23 -13.13 -8.67
C GLY A 132 1.53 -12.75 -10.14
N PRO A 133 2.68 -13.22 -10.67
CA PRO A 133 3.17 -12.87 -12.00
C PRO A 133 2.37 -13.51 -13.15
N HIS A 134 1.43 -14.39 -12.84
CA HIS A 134 0.49 -14.95 -13.82
C HIS A 134 -0.87 -14.26 -13.79
N GLY A 135 -1.03 -13.24 -12.93
CA GLY A 135 -2.23 -12.44 -12.78
C GLY A 135 -3.23 -12.99 -11.76
N GLU A 136 -2.82 -13.96 -10.96
CA GLU A 136 -3.63 -14.55 -9.89
C GLU A 136 -3.61 -13.69 -8.63
N VAL A 137 -4.75 -13.60 -7.95
CA VAL A 137 -4.81 -13.08 -6.59
C VAL A 137 -4.21 -14.12 -5.65
N MET A 138 -3.05 -13.81 -5.06
CA MET A 138 -2.40 -14.66 -4.07
C MET A 138 -3.11 -14.59 -2.72
N GLY A 139 -3.64 -13.41 -2.37
CA GLY A 139 -4.39 -13.14 -1.17
C GLY A 139 -4.43 -11.67 -0.81
N THR A 140 -5.04 -11.39 0.33
CA THR A 140 -5.08 -10.03 0.92
C THR A 140 -4.61 -10.07 2.37
N HIS A 141 -4.00 -8.96 2.81
CA HIS A 141 -3.82 -8.65 4.21
C HIS A 141 -4.72 -7.46 4.57
N ARG A 142 -5.70 -7.67 5.42
CA ARG A 142 -6.60 -6.63 5.95
C ARG A 142 -6.00 -6.06 7.23
N LYS A 143 -5.76 -4.76 7.26
CA LYS A 143 -5.13 -4.04 8.38
C LYS A 143 -5.79 -4.37 9.71
N LEU A 144 -5.01 -4.84 10.68
CA LEU A 144 -5.50 -5.19 12.03
C LEU A 144 -5.48 -3.96 12.94
N ASN A 145 -4.49 -3.10 12.79
CA ASN A 145 -4.27 -1.92 13.63
C ASN A 145 -4.68 -0.65 12.90
N ILE A 146 -5.97 -0.32 13.02
CA ILE A 146 -6.58 0.83 12.35
C ILE A 146 -6.21 2.12 13.10
N THR A 147 -5.78 3.15 12.36
CA THR A 147 -5.49 4.48 12.89
C THR A 147 -6.78 5.24 13.18
N ILE A 148 -6.76 6.20 14.12
CA ILE A 148 -7.96 6.87 14.66
C ILE A 148 -8.91 7.39 13.57
N ASN A 149 -8.41 8.12 12.58
CA ASN A 149 -9.23 8.66 11.49
C ASN A 149 -9.75 7.61 10.50
N GLU A 150 -9.07 6.47 10.39
CA GLU A 150 -9.51 5.35 9.57
C GLU A 150 -10.70 4.60 10.18
N LEU A 151 -10.93 4.72 11.49
CA LEU A 151 -12.07 4.09 12.17
C LEU A 151 -13.44 4.54 11.64
N PHE A 152 -13.51 5.66 10.92
CA PHE A 152 -14.72 6.10 10.24
C PHE A 152 -15.04 5.31 8.97
N PHE A 153 -14.05 4.60 8.42
CA PHE A 153 -14.15 3.92 7.12
C PHE A 153 -13.90 2.43 7.24
N HIS A 154 -12.83 2.06 7.95
CA HIS A 154 -12.30 0.72 7.90
C HIS A 154 -12.73 -0.11 9.11
N THR A 155 -13.13 -1.31 8.82
CA THR A 155 -13.24 -2.39 9.80
C THR A 155 -11.86 -3.01 9.99
N ARG A 156 -11.53 -3.41 11.20
CA ARG A 156 -10.33 -4.21 11.47
C ARG A 156 -10.37 -5.50 10.68
N GLY A 157 -9.20 -5.98 10.25
CA GLY A 157 -9.07 -7.26 9.59
C GLY A 157 -9.84 -8.34 10.34
N ASP A 158 -10.79 -8.98 9.66
CA ASP A 158 -11.74 -9.89 10.31
C ASP A 158 -11.06 -11.22 10.62
N VAL A 159 -10.72 -11.41 11.88
CA VAL A 159 -10.16 -12.66 12.40
C VAL A 159 -11.20 -13.77 12.58
N THR A 160 -12.50 -13.46 12.40
CA THR A 160 -13.57 -14.44 12.57
C THR A 160 -13.84 -15.28 11.33
N ARG A 161 -13.55 -14.75 10.14
CA ARG A 161 -13.77 -15.40 8.84
C ARG A 161 -12.51 -16.00 8.23
N VAL A 162 -11.40 -15.40 8.53
CA VAL A 162 -10.07 -15.84 8.10
C VAL A 162 -9.38 -16.34 9.35
N LYS A 163 -8.80 -17.54 9.31
CA LYS A 163 -7.93 -17.94 10.41
C LYS A 163 -6.90 -16.84 10.61
N PRO A 164 -6.52 -16.46 11.85
CA PRO A 164 -5.59 -15.34 12.07
C PRO A 164 -4.32 -15.43 11.22
N CYS A 165 -3.79 -16.63 11.00
CA CYS A 165 -2.65 -16.91 10.13
C CYS A 165 -2.93 -16.70 8.64
N ASP A 166 -4.18 -16.65 8.21
CA ASP A 166 -4.51 -16.43 6.80
C ASP A 166 -4.50 -14.93 6.43
N ASN A 167 -4.66 -14.04 7.41
CA ASN A 167 -4.62 -12.60 7.19
C ASN A 167 -3.18 -12.05 7.20
N ILE A 168 -2.30 -12.63 8.03
CA ILE A 168 -0.88 -12.22 8.13
C ILE A 168 -0.04 -13.36 7.55
N ARG A 169 0.22 -13.29 6.25
CA ARG A 169 0.91 -14.35 5.52
C ARG A 169 2.32 -13.95 5.10
N VAL A 170 3.20 -14.93 5.10
CA VAL A 170 4.46 -14.90 4.34
C VAL A 170 4.28 -15.85 3.16
N TYR A 171 4.31 -15.31 1.95
CA TYR A 171 4.17 -16.06 0.70
C TYR A 171 5.54 -16.62 0.31
N ASP A 172 5.67 -17.95 0.24
CA ASP A 172 6.91 -18.62 -0.17
C ASP A 172 6.91 -18.80 -1.69
N GLU A 173 7.59 -17.88 -2.36
CA GLU A 173 7.54 -17.69 -3.81
C GLU A 173 8.94 -17.82 -4.44
N PRO A 174 9.05 -18.05 -5.76
CA PRO A 174 10.34 -18.08 -6.44
C PRO A 174 11.20 -16.83 -6.25
N LEU A 175 10.60 -15.69 -5.94
CA LEU A 175 11.33 -14.45 -5.61
C LEU A 175 11.83 -14.41 -4.16
N GLY A 176 11.45 -15.38 -3.34
CA GLY A 176 11.71 -15.42 -1.90
C GLY A 176 10.45 -15.26 -1.07
N LYS A 177 10.60 -15.25 0.24
CA LYS A 177 9.51 -15.12 1.19
C LYS A 177 9.04 -13.68 1.31
N LEU A 178 7.90 -13.39 0.68
CA LEU A 178 7.28 -12.07 0.57
C LEU A 178 6.19 -11.89 1.63
N SER A 179 6.21 -10.76 2.31
CA SER A 179 5.12 -10.32 3.19
C SER A 179 4.92 -8.79 3.11
N GLY A 180 4.03 -8.24 3.94
CA GLY A 180 3.86 -6.79 4.04
C GLY A 180 2.99 -6.38 5.21
N LEU A 181 3.17 -5.13 5.65
CA LEU A 181 2.38 -4.47 6.68
C LEU A 181 1.98 -3.07 6.24
N ILE A 182 0.94 -2.54 6.88
CA ILE A 182 0.37 -1.24 6.57
C ILE A 182 0.63 -0.25 7.70
N CYS A 183 1.37 0.83 7.41
CA CYS A 183 1.50 2.02 8.27
C CYS A 183 1.75 1.68 9.75
N GLY A 184 0.80 2.00 10.63
CA GLY A 184 0.87 1.80 12.09
C GLY A 184 1.05 0.36 12.54
N GLU A 185 0.87 -0.63 11.69
CA GLU A 185 1.17 -2.03 12.02
C GLU A 185 2.66 -2.26 12.26
N HIS A 186 3.54 -1.45 11.65
CA HIS A 186 4.97 -1.49 11.90
C HIS A 186 5.35 -1.13 13.35
N PHE A 187 4.45 -0.55 14.15
CA PHE A 187 4.64 -0.34 15.59
C PHE A 187 4.32 -1.59 16.43
N GLN A 188 3.66 -2.60 15.85
CA GLN A 188 3.17 -3.76 16.59
C GLN A 188 4.24 -4.85 16.69
N PRO A 189 4.81 -5.09 17.89
CA PRO A 189 5.91 -6.06 18.03
C PRO A 189 5.49 -7.47 17.62
N LEU A 190 4.27 -7.90 17.98
CA LEU A 190 3.80 -9.26 17.73
C LEU A 190 3.57 -9.52 16.24
N LEU A 191 3.10 -8.54 15.46
CA LEU A 191 2.96 -8.69 14.01
C LEU A 191 4.33 -8.88 13.36
N LYS A 192 5.29 -8.03 13.70
CA LYS A 192 6.66 -8.16 13.20
C LYS A 192 7.28 -9.49 13.60
N GLN A 193 7.13 -9.90 14.86
CA GLN A 193 7.67 -11.16 15.35
C GLN A 193 7.09 -12.36 14.61
N HIS A 194 5.80 -12.32 14.26
CA HIS A 194 5.19 -13.37 13.45
C HIS A 194 5.87 -13.49 12.08
N LEU A 195 6.04 -12.38 11.37
CA LEU A 195 6.70 -12.37 10.06
C LEU A 195 8.16 -12.85 10.13
N ILE A 196 8.88 -12.46 11.20
CA ILE A 196 10.26 -12.92 11.46
C ILE A 196 10.31 -14.42 11.64
N VAL A 197 9.39 -14.99 12.43
CA VAL A 197 9.34 -16.44 12.71
C VAL A 197 8.99 -17.23 11.44
N GLU A 198 8.09 -16.71 10.60
CA GLU A 198 7.76 -17.28 9.29
C GLU A 198 8.90 -17.13 8.28
N GLY A 199 9.92 -16.33 8.62
CA GLY A 199 11.16 -16.18 7.86
C GLY A 199 11.02 -15.30 6.63
N GLU A 200 10.31 -14.17 6.73
CA GLU A 200 10.25 -13.22 5.62
C GLU A 200 11.64 -12.77 5.16
N GLN A 201 11.78 -12.55 3.85
CA GLN A 201 13.03 -12.13 3.21
C GLN A 201 12.89 -10.80 2.48
N ILE A 202 11.68 -10.50 2.03
CA ILE A 202 11.33 -9.23 1.37
C ILE A 202 9.99 -8.72 1.92
N HIS A 203 10.01 -7.49 2.42
CA HIS A 203 8.89 -6.84 3.07
C HIS A 203 8.34 -5.70 2.23
N ALA A 204 7.04 -5.70 1.96
CA ALA A 204 6.33 -4.57 1.37
C ALA A 204 5.80 -3.67 2.49
N ALA A 205 6.38 -2.47 2.63
CA ALA A 205 5.97 -1.51 3.64
C ALA A 205 5.09 -0.43 3.00
N LEU A 206 3.78 -0.50 3.23
CA LEU A 206 2.81 0.43 2.65
C LEU A 206 2.49 1.54 3.65
N TRP A 207 2.69 2.79 3.22
CA TRP A 207 2.50 3.96 4.07
C TRP A 207 1.65 5.04 3.38
N PRO A 208 0.96 5.93 4.14
CA PRO A 208 0.13 6.99 3.56
C PRO A 208 0.94 8.24 3.13
N GLY A 209 2.26 8.27 3.38
CA GLY A 209 3.15 9.34 2.96
C GLY A 209 2.93 10.69 3.64
N LEU A 210 2.23 10.74 4.78
CA LEU A 210 1.92 11.97 5.49
C LEU A 210 3.17 12.67 6.03
N ALA A 211 3.28 13.98 5.84
CA ALA A 211 4.43 14.79 6.28
C ALA A 211 4.72 14.63 7.78
N MET A 212 3.68 14.55 8.60
CA MET A 212 3.80 14.44 10.07
C MET A 212 4.45 13.14 10.55
N ILE A 213 4.40 12.06 9.74
CA ILE A 213 5.00 10.76 10.10
C ILE A 213 6.24 10.42 9.27
N LYS A 214 6.80 11.38 8.55
CA LYS A 214 7.96 11.21 7.67
C LYS A 214 9.11 10.42 8.32
N THR A 215 9.54 10.86 9.50
CA THR A 215 10.66 10.21 10.23
C THR A 215 10.27 8.83 10.74
N VAL A 216 9.08 8.72 11.30
CA VAL A 216 8.58 7.49 11.92
C VAL A 216 8.45 6.37 10.88
N MET A 217 7.93 6.68 9.72
CA MET A 217 7.79 5.75 8.59
C MET A 217 9.13 5.08 8.23
N LEU A 218 10.19 5.88 8.10
CA LEU A 218 11.54 5.38 7.80
C LEU A 218 12.10 4.56 8.95
N VAL A 219 12.11 5.12 10.16
CA VAL A 219 12.69 4.46 11.35
C VAL A 219 12.04 3.11 11.65
N MET A 220 10.71 3.02 11.55
CA MET A 220 10.00 1.77 11.83
C MET A 220 10.28 0.69 10.78
N THR A 221 10.39 1.09 9.51
CA THR A 221 10.72 0.14 8.43
C THR A 221 12.19 -0.30 8.52
N GLN A 222 13.13 0.61 8.78
CA GLN A 222 14.55 0.28 9.01
C GLN A 222 14.72 -0.68 10.21
N ALA A 223 14.02 -0.41 11.31
CA ALA A 223 14.04 -1.28 12.49
C ALA A 223 13.52 -2.69 12.20
N LEU A 224 12.50 -2.82 11.33
CA LEU A 224 12.02 -4.12 10.88
C LEU A 224 13.10 -4.82 10.05
N CYS A 225 13.71 -4.16 9.07
CA CYS A 225 14.76 -4.74 8.23
C CYS A 225 15.91 -5.31 9.06
N VAL A 226 16.40 -4.54 10.03
CA VAL A 226 17.50 -4.97 10.93
C VAL A 226 17.08 -6.16 11.79
N SER A 227 15.85 -6.15 12.32
CA SER A 227 15.34 -7.19 13.22
C SER A 227 15.06 -8.50 12.49
N ALA A 228 14.46 -8.40 11.30
CA ALA A 228 14.06 -9.55 10.48
C ALA A 228 15.18 -10.07 9.55
N ARG A 229 16.26 -9.28 9.38
CA ARG A 229 17.28 -9.54 8.35
C ARG A 229 16.67 -9.66 6.95
N CYS A 230 15.72 -8.78 6.63
CA CYS A 230 15.00 -8.76 5.36
C CYS A 230 15.22 -7.45 4.60
N TRP A 231 15.00 -7.50 3.31
CA TRP A 231 14.84 -6.30 2.48
C TRP A 231 13.47 -5.68 2.69
N ALA A 232 13.35 -4.35 2.55
CA ALA A 232 12.05 -3.70 2.47
C ALA A 232 11.93 -2.80 1.26
N VAL A 233 10.76 -2.86 0.63
CA VAL A 233 10.31 -1.91 -0.39
C VAL A 233 9.21 -1.06 0.24
N LEU A 234 9.57 0.17 0.61
CA LEU A 234 8.64 1.14 1.18
C LEU A 234 8.03 1.96 0.06
N ALA A 235 6.70 1.92 -0.04
CA ALA A 235 5.94 2.75 -0.96
C ALA A 235 5.01 3.70 -0.20
N ALA A 236 5.09 4.98 -0.58
CA ALA A 236 4.30 6.05 0.01
C ALA A 236 3.83 6.99 -1.11
N PRO A 237 2.57 7.49 -1.09
CA PRO A 237 2.08 8.33 -2.17
C PRO A 237 2.67 9.74 -2.08
N TYR A 238 2.84 10.36 -3.23
CA TYR A 238 2.95 11.80 -3.34
C TYR A 238 1.66 12.35 -3.94
N VAL A 239 1.09 13.36 -3.30
CA VAL A 239 -0.08 14.07 -3.79
C VAL A 239 0.25 15.55 -3.83
N ALA A 240 0.40 16.09 -5.03
CA ALA A 240 0.63 17.52 -5.21
C ALA A 240 -0.56 18.33 -4.67
N LYS A 241 -0.28 19.44 -4.01
CA LYS A 241 -1.31 20.31 -3.42
C LYS A 241 -2.34 20.77 -4.47
N GLU A 242 -1.88 20.98 -5.68
CA GLU A 242 -2.69 21.42 -6.82
C GLU A 242 -3.57 20.31 -7.40
N ALA A 243 -3.23 19.05 -7.14
CA ALA A 243 -4.02 17.90 -7.58
C ALA A 243 -5.25 17.64 -6.69
N VAL A 244 -5.25 18.19 -5.47
CA VAL A 244 -6.39 18.07 -4.54
C VAL A 244 -7.44 19.14 -4.89
N PRO A 245 -8.71 18.78 -5.02
CA PRO A 245 -9.77 19.76 -5.27
C PRO A 245 -9.78 20.88 -4.24
N LYS A 246 -9.85 22.15 -4.71
CA LYS A 246 -9.62 23.34 -3.90
C LYS A 246 -10.57 23.50 -2.70
N ASP A 247 -11.78 22.97 -2.82
CA ASP A 247 -12.82 23.07 -1.79
C ASP A 247 -12.78 21.91 -0.78
N THR A 248 -11.77 21.03 -0.90
CA THR A 248 -11.59 19.93 0.03
C THR A 248 -10.95 20.44 1.31
N TYR A 249 -11.76 20.86 2.27
CA TYR A 249 -11.34 21.25 3.63
C TYR A 249 -10.26 22.32 3.68
N PRO A 250 -10.60 23.62 3.46
CA PRO A 250 -9.64 24.72 3.34
C PRO A 250 -8.75 24.93 4.57
N ASN A 251 -9.11 24.36 5.71
CA ASN A 251 -8.37 24.48 6.97
C ASN A 251 -7.49 23.27 7.30
N ASN A 252 -7.37 22.30 6.40
CA ASN A 252 -6.70 21.04 6.73
C ASN A 252 -5.23 21.04 6.29
N HIS A 253 -4.35 21.25 7.25
CA HIS A 253 -2.90 21.18 7.07
C HIS A 253 -2.35 19.73 6.93
N PHE A 254 -3.21 18.71 7.08
CA PHE A 254 -2.82 17.29 7.12
C PHE A 254 -2.85 16.60 5.75
N HIS A 255 -3.23 17.29 4.68
CA HIS A 255 -3.44 16.72 3.34
C HIS A 255 -2.17 16.41 2.55
N GLN A 256 -0.99 16.70 3.06
CA GLN A 256 0.22 16.51 2.28
C GLN A 256 0.75 15.08 2.43
N SER A 257 0.45 14.25 1.44
CA SER A 257 1.26 13.07 1.16
C SER A 257 2.49 13.52 0.38
N ILE A 258 3.63 13.55 1.06
CA ILE A 258 4.89 14.09 0.53
C ILE A 258 5.77 13.04 -0.15
N GLY A 259 5.32 11.79 -0.18
CA GLY A 259 6.15 10.67 -0.61
C GLY A 259 6.97 10.07 0.53
N GLY A 260 8.18 9.66 0.18
CA GLY A 260 9.12 9.01 1.09
C GLY A 260 9.43 7.57 0.71
N SER A 261 9.00 7.15 -0.50
CA SER A 261 9.29 5.82 -1.01
C SER A 261 10.79 5.55 -1.07
N CYS A 262 11.21 4.36 -0.68
CA CYS A 262 12.61 3.95 -0.67
C CYS A 262 12.75 2.42 -0.68
N VAL A 263 13.99 1.95 -0.91
CA VAL A 263 14.38 0.55 -0.70
C VAL A 263 15.39 0.50 0.44
N ILE A 264 15.24 -0.45 1.34
CA ILE A 264 16.05 -0.60 2.55
C ILE A 264 16.64 -2.01 2.58
N ASP A 265 17.95 -2.10 2.84
CA ASP A 265 18.68 -3.36 2.94
C ASP A 265 18.52 -4.04 4.31
N PRO A 266 18.95 -5.31 4.49
CA PRO A 266 18.87 -6.03 5.76
C PRO A 266 19.67 -5.43 6.91
N PHE A 267 20.54 -4.45 6.64
CA PHE A 267 21.31 -3.72 7.64
C PHE A 267 20.64 -2.40 8.04
N GLY A 268 19.49 -2.06 7.44
CA GLY A 268 18.74 -0.84 7.69
C GLY A 268 19.21 0.36 6.88
N ASN A 269 20.10 0.19 5.90
CA ASN A 269 20.53 1.28 5.04
C ASN A 269 19.48 1.56 3.96
N ILE A 270 19.19 2.83 3.72
CA ILE A 270 18.39 3.24 2.57
C ILE A 270 19.32 3.23 1.33
N VAL A 271 19.03 2.30 0.41
CA VAL A 271 19.88 2.06 -0.78
C VAL A 271 19.29 2.67 -2.05
N ALA A 272 18.02 3.06 -2.05
CA ALA A 272 17.38 3.87 -3.08
C ALA A 272 16.33 4.79 -2.43
N GLY A 273 16.30 6.05 -2.82
CA GLY A 273 15.44 7.07 -2.20
C GLY A 273 16.05 7.66 -0.91
N PRO A 274 15.23 8.22 0.02
CA PRO A 274 13.79 8.43 -0.14
C PRO A 274 13.46 9.50 -1.19
N LEU A 275 12.43 9.26 -1.98
CA LEU A 275 11.90 10.23 -2.92
C LEU A 275 10.85 11.11 -2.22
N TYR A 276 10.93 12.41 -2.39
CA TYR A 276 9.97 13.37 -1.83
C TYR A 276 9.46 14.34 -2.90
N GLU A 277 8.25 14.81 -2.72
CA GLU A 277 7.62 15.90 -3.48
C GLU A 277 7.62 15.70 -5.01
N ALA A 278 7.61 14.45 -5.46
CA ALA A 278 7.53 14.07 -6.87
C ALA A 278 6.86 12.72 -7.02
N GLU A 279 6.19 12.47 -8.14
CA GLU A 279 5.83 11.12 -8.55
C GLU A 279 7.00 10.45 -9.27
N GLY A 280 7.09 9.13 -9.16
CA GLY A 280 8.12 8.35 -9.83
C GLY A 280 8.14 6.89 -9.39
N ILE A 281 9.03 6.13 -10.00
CA ILE A 281 9.28 4.73 -9.64
C ILE A 281 10.76 4.61 -9.27
N LEU A 282 11.05 4.19 -8.06
CA LEU A 282 12.39 3.88 -7.60
C LEU A 282 12.71 2.42 -7.86
N TYR A 283 13.88 2.16 -8.39
CA TYR A 283 14.37 0.81 -8.69
C TYR A 283 15.62 0.48 -7.89
N HIS A 284 15.72 -0.78 -7.47
CA HIS A 284 16.94 -1.31 -6.86
C HIS A 284 17.06 -2.80 -7.12
N ASP A 285 18.30 -3.29 -7.27
CA ASP A 285 18.58 -4.73 -7.38
C ASP A 285 18.79 -5.30 -5.96
N VAL A 286 17.93 -6.22 -5.54
CA VAL A 286 18.02 -6.89 -4.23
C VAL A 286 18.73 -8.24 -4.39
N ASP A 287 19.51 -8.59 -3.36
CA ASP A 287 20.19 -9.88 -3.23
C ASP A 287 19.72 -10.54 -1.92
N LEU A 288 18.89 -11.57 -2.00
CA LEU A 288 18.38 -12.25 -0.79
C LEU A 288 19.46 -13.10 -0.08
N GLY A 289 20.65 -13.19 -0.63
CA GLY A 289 21.82 -13.81 -0.01
C GLY A 289 22.66 -12.88 0.86
N LEU A 290 22.28 -11.58 0.90
CA LEU A 290 22.94 -10.57 1.72
C LEU A 290 22.51 -10.70 3.20
#